data_bf6ff9c27938c5811a73717e2f5cc582
#
_entry.id   bf6ff9c27938c5811a73717e2f5cc582
#
_cell.length_a   1.000
_cell.length_b   1.000
_cell.length_c   1.000
_cell.angle_alpha   90.00
_cell.angle_beta   90.00
_cell.angle_gamma   90.00
#
_symmetry.space_group_name_H-M   'P 1'
#
loop_
_entity.id
_entity.type
_entity.pdbx_description
1 polymer ?
#
loop_
_entity_poly.entity_id
_entity_poly.type
_entity_poly.pdbx_seq_one_letter_code
_entity_poly.pdbx_strand_id
1 'polypeptide(L)'
;MPRPDADRPDSFTSARQPSPPANYREWLYAPKGAWAVVIGFAILFSAQLHPALLGVSPWLIYGVPLALGIIALLLVNRGRVSVSDDVVRAGGNSFDVREVASVEELDVPNTRRAIGPEGDPSAWAFTRPWIHTSVKVVSTTDDPPYFLISSRRPTELAAAIVAAAEAHSD
;
A
#
# COMPACT_ATOMS: atom_id res chain seq x y z
N MET A 1 35.06 55.99 15.95
CA MET A 1 35.25 54.59 15.47
C MET A 1 34.01 53.79 15.79
N PRO A 2 33.05 53.58 14.86
CA PRO A 2 31.88 52.75 15.08
C PRO A 2 32.25 51.32 14.73
N ARG A 3 31.78 50.36 15.57
CA ARG A 3 31.88 48.93 15.36
C ARG A 3 30.94 48.51 14.22
N PRO A 4 31.32 47.63 13.33
CA PRO A 4 30.39 47.04 12.39
C PRO A 4 29.49 46.05 13.10
N ASP A 5 28.20 46.26 12.98
CA ASP A 5 27.15 45.30 13.37
C ASP A 5 27.38 43.97 12.66
N ALA A 6 27.53 42.94 13.49
CA ALA A 6 27.56 41.57 13.01
C ALA A 6 26.20 41.22 12.37
N ASP A 7 26.24 41.04 11.07
CA ASP A 7 25.20 40.49 10.27
C ASP A 7 24.76 39.14 10.86
N ARG A 8 23.52 39.10 11.38
CA ARG A 8 22.86 37.88 11.85
C ARG A 8 22.16 37.23 10.69
N PRO A 9 22.58 36.09 10.20
CA PRO A 9 21.76 35.29 9.30
C PRO A 9 20.83 34.38 10.13
N ASP A 10 19.87 35.00 10.81
CA ASP A 10 18.84 34.25 11.55
C ASP A 10 17.51 34.32 10.78
N SER A 11 17.40 33.52 9.80
CA SER A 11 16.09 33.08 9.29
C SER A 11 16.24 31.76 8.56
N PHE A 12 16.60 30.72 9.34
CA PHE A 12 16.11 29.41 8.98
C PHE A 12 14.58 29.49 9.10
N THR A 13 13.95 29.87 7.99
CA THR A 13 12.55 29.65 7.79
C THR A 13 12.37 28.14 7.90
N SER A 14 11.99 27.68 9.09
CA SER A 14 11.48 26.33 9.31
C SER A 14 10.34 26.21 8.32
N ALA A 15 10.61 25.58 7.19
CA ALA A 15 9.57 25.22 6.25
C ALA A 15 8.57 24.41 7.07
N ARG A 16 7.42 25.07 7.35
CA ARG A 16 6.29 24.45 8.04
C ARG A 16 5.93 23.23 7.23
N GLN A 17 6.39 22.06 7.66
CA GLN A 17 5.94 20.80 7.10
C GLN A 17 4.42 20.82 7.16
N PRO A 18 3.73 20.60 6.04
CA PRO A 18 2.28 20.53 6.07
C PRO A 18 1.89 19.49 7.10
N SER A 19 1.08 19.88 8.07
CA SER A 19 0.55 18.98 9.08
C SER A 19 -0.10 17.81 8.33
N PRO A 20 0.31 16.56 8.57
CA PRO A 20 -0.27 15.43 7.87
C PRO A 20 -1.78 15.41 8.14
N PRO A 21 -2.60 15.08 7.15
CA PRO A 21 -4.04 15.01 7.33
C PRO A 21 -4.36 13.97 8.39
N ALA A 22 -5.15 14.34 9.41
CA ALA A 22 -5.59 13.46 10.49
C ALA A 22 -6.36 12.20 10.00
N ASN A 23 -6.74 12.17 8.73
CA ASN A 23 -7.37 11.04 8.06
C ASN A 23 -6.67 10.78 6.72
N TYR A 24 -5.78 9.81 6.69
CA TYR A 24 -5.17 9.33 5.45
C TYR A 24 -6.02 8.21 4.85
N ARG A 25 -6.25 8.27 3.53
CA ARG A 25 -6.96 7.21 2.80
C ARG A 25 -6.36 7.04 1.41
N GLU A 26 -5.93 5.83 1.11
CA GLU A 26 -5.40 5.46 -0.20
C GLU A 26 -6.13 4.24 -0.77
N TRP A 27 -6.46 4.32 -2.06
CA TRP A 27 -7.04 3.21 -2.81
C TRP A 27 -5.95 2.57 -3.68
N LEU A 28 -5.73 1.28 -3.52
CA LEU A 28 -4.69 0.54 -4.22
C LEU A 28 -5.25 -0.15 -5.48
N TYR A 29 -5.79 0.64 -6.41
CA TYR A 29 -6.34 0.10 -7.66
C TYR A 29 -5.29 -0.63 -8.50
N ALA A 30 -5.71 -1.72 -9.16
CA ALA A 30 -4.94 -2.36 -10.20
C ALA A 30 -4.74 -1.41 -11.41
N PRO A 31 -3.56 -1.42 -12.04
CA PRO A 31 -3.30 -0.60 -13.22
C PRO A 31 -4.21 -1.02 -14.38
N LYS A 32 -4.48 -0.09 -15.30
CA LYS A 32 -5.31 -0.35 -16.48
C LYS A 32 -4.83 -1.56 -17.30
N GLY A 33 -3.52 -1.80 -17.32
CA GLY A 33 -2.93 -2.98 -17.96
C GLY A 33 -3.40 -4.31 -17.37
N ALA A 34 -3.68 -4.39 -16.06
CA ALA A 34 -4.20 -5.61 -15.44
C ALA A 34 -5.56 -6.01 -16.00
N TRP A 35 -6.42 -5.05 -16.33
CA TRP A 35 -7.71 -5.29 -16.98
C TRP A 35 -7.52 -5.88 -18.38
N ALA A 36 -6.61 -5.32 -19.18
CA ALA A 36 -6.30 -5.84 -20.51
C ALA A 36 -5.76 -7.27 -20.43
N VAL A 37 -4.89 -7.57 -19.46
CA VAL A 37 -4.35 -8.92 -19.25
C VAL A 37 -5.46 -9.91 -18.88
N VAL A 38 -6.34 -9.56 -17.94
CA VAL A 38 -7.44 -10.44 -17.50
C VAL A 38 -8.41 -10.72 -18.65
N ILE A 39 -8.80 -9.69 -19.41
CA ILE A 39 -9.68 -9.84 -20.56
C ILE A 39 -9.01 -10.70 -21.64
N GLY A 40 -7.77 -10.39 -22.01
CA GLY A 40 -7.01 -11.16 -23.01
C GLY A 40 -6.84 -12.62 -22.60
N PHE A 41 -6.49 -12.89 -21.34
CA PHE A 41 -6.38 -14.24 -20.81
C PHE A 41 -7.71 -14.98 -20.85
N ALA A 42 -8.82 -14.34 -20.44
CA ALA A 42 -10.16 -14.95 -20.49
C ALA A 42 -10.54 -15.33 -21.92
N ILE A 43 -10.27 -14.47 -22.90
CA ILE A 43 -10.55 -14.76 -24.31
C ILE A 43 -9.70 -15.94 -24.83
N LEU A 44 -8.39 -15.91 -24.58
CA LEU A 44 -7.47 -16.98 -25.01
C LEU A 44 -7.83 -18.31 -24.35
N PHE A 45 -8.12 -18.31 -23.07
CA PHE A 45 -8.54 -19.50 -22.34
C PHE A 45 -9.84 -20.08 -22.89
N SER A 46 -10.83 -19.22 -23.16
CA SER A 46 -12.10 -19.64 -23.78
C SER A 46 -11.90 -20.18 -25.16
N ALA A 47 -11.02 -19.60 -25.97
CA ALA A 47 -10.70 -20.09 -27.30
C ALA A 47 -10.10 -21.51 -27.29
N GLN A 48 -9.30 -21.84 -26.28
CA GLN A 48 -8.75 -23.19 -26.08
C GLN A 48 -9.83 -24.20 -25.66
N LEU A 49 -10.81 -23.79 -24.89
CA LEU A 49 -11.90 -24.65 -24.44
C LEU A 49 -12.97 -24.89 -25.54
N HIS A 50 -13.14 -23.95 -26.46
CA HIS A 50 -14.20 -23.99 -27.49
C HIS A 50 -14.25 -25.30 -28.29
N PRO A 51 -13.12 -25.82 -28.83
CA PRO A 51 -13.16 -27.08 -29.60
C PRO A 51 -13.46 -28.32 -28.74
N ALA A 52 -13.21 -28.29 -27.44
CA ALA A 52 -13.48 -29.38 -26.53
C ALA A 52 -14.92 -29.40 -26.02
N LEU A 53 -15.63 -28.27 -26.11
CA LEU A 53 -16.99 -28.09 -25.59
C LEU A 53 -18.00 -27.89 -26.71
N LEU A 54 -17.94 -28.77 -27.76
CA LEU A 54 -18.88 -28.77 -28.88
C LEU A 54 -20.30 -29.02 -28.37
N GLY A 55 -21.22 -28.09 -28.69
CA GLY A 55 -22.62 -28.16 -28.23
C GLY A 55 -22.94 -27.27 -27.03
N VAL A 56 -21.92 -26.73 -26.37
CA VAL A 56 -22.12 -25.71 -25.33
C VAL A 56 -22.25 -24.33 -25.99
N SER A 57 -23.19 -23.53 -25.50
CA SER A 57 -23.39 -22.17 -26.01
C SER A 57 -22.09 -21.33 -25.89
N PRO A 58 -21.65 -20.65 -26.96
CA PRO A 58 -20.47 -19.76 -26.92
C PRO A 58 -20.53 -18.72 -25.82
N TRP A 59 -21.72 -18.24 -25.48
CA TRP A 59 -21.90 -17.29 -24.36
C TRP A 59 -21.44 -17.82 -23.01
N LEU A 60 -21.59 -19.12 -22.75
CA LEU A 60 -21.11 -19.76 -21.55
C LEU A 60 -19.58 -19.94 -21.59
N ILE A 61 -19.04 -20.35 -22.74
CA ILE A 61 -17.61 -20.61 -22.91
C ILE A 61 -16.79 -19.32 -22.72
N TYR A 62 -17.25 -18.20 -23.25
CA TYR A 62 -16.53 -16.91 -23.13
C TYR A 62 -17.01 -16.07 -21.94
N GLY A 63 -18.30 -16.11 -21.63
CA GLY A 63 -18.89 -15.27 -20.58
C GLY A 63 -18.47 -15.68 -19.16
N VAL A 64 -18.39 -16.99 -18.89
CA VAL A 64 -18.04 -17.46 -17.55
C VAL A 64 -16.59 -17.11 -17.17
N PRO A 65 -15.55 -17.42 -17.99
CA PRO A 65 -14.18 -17.03 -17.66
C PRO A 65 -14.00 -15.52 -17.56
N LEU A 66 -14.66 -14.74 -18.42
CA LEU A 66 -14.62 -13.29 -18.38
C LEU A 66 -15.25 -12.75 -17.08
N ALA A 67 -16.43 -13.25 -16.70
CA ALA A 67 -17.09 -12.84 -15.47
C ALA A 67 -16.25 -13.18 -14.24
N LEU A 68 -15.67 -14.39 -14.18
CA LEU A 68 -14.78 -14.79 -13.09
C LEU A 68 -13.54 -13.92 -13.03
N GLY A 69 -12.93 -13.59 -14.15
CA GLY A 69 -11.78 -12.70 -14.22
C GLY A 69 -12.10 -11.29 -13.72
N ILE A 70 -13.24 -10.73 -14.11
CA ILE A 70 -13.72 -9.43 -13.63
C ILE A 70 -13.99 -9.46 -12.12
N ILE A 71 -14.67 -10.49 -11.62
CA ILE A 71 -14.96 -10.65 -10.20
C ILE A 71 -13.65 -10.74 -9.40
N ALA A 72 -12.69 -11.57 -9.85
CA ALA A 72 -11.39 -11.69 -9.20
C ALA A 72 -10.67 -10.34 -9.14
N LEU A 73 -10.67 -9.59 -10.25
CA LEU A 73 -10.04 -8.27 -10.31
C LEU A 73 -10.73 -7.24 -9.40
N LEU A 74 -12.06 -7.28 -9.31
CA LEU A 74 -12.82 -6.42 -8.39
C LEU A 74 -12.53 -6.76 -6.93
N LEU A 75 -12.40 -8.04 -6.58
CA LEU A 75 -12.04 -8.48 -5.23
C LEU A 75 -10.63 -8.00 -4.85
N VAL A 76 -9.68 -8.13 -5.78
CA VAL A 76 -8.31 -7.65 -5.58
C VAL A 76 -8.26 -6.12 -5.46
N ASN A 77 -9.11 -5.39 -6.18
CA ASN A 77 -9.21 -3.94 -6.12
C ASN A 77 -9.83 -3.38 -4.83
N ARG A 78 -10.41 -4.23 -3.97
CA ARG A 78 -10.95 -3.80 -2.67
C ARG A 78 -9.87 -3.42 -1.64
N GLY A 79 -8.58 -3.57 -2.00
CA GLY A 79 -7.48 -3.16 -1.14
C GLY A 79 -7.50 -1.66 -0.85
N ARG A 80 -7.66 -1.30 0.42
CA ARG A 80 -7.64 0.08 0.92
C ARG A 80 -6.68 0.18 2.08
N VAL A 81 -5.94 1.28 2.12
CA VAL A 81 -5.15 1.69 3.29
C VAL A 81 -5.78 2.96 3.85
N SER A 82 -6.01 3.00 5.15
CA SER A 82 -6.48 4.18 5.85
C SER A 82 -5.86 4.27 7.23
N VAL A 83 -5.49 5.48 7.62
CA VAL A 83 -5.07 5.84 8.96
C VAL A 83 -6.20 6.71 9.52
N SER A 84 -6.74 6.29 10.63
CA SER A 84 -7.71 7.06 11.45
C SER A 84 -7.06 7.27 12.81
N ASP A 85 -7.59 8.17 13.61
CA ASP A 85 -6.97 8.65 14.84
C ASP A 85 -6.25 7.58 15.69
N ASP A 86 -6.83 6.40 15.85
CA ASP A 86 -6.28 5.33 16.69
C ASP A 86 -5.84 4.07 15.93
N VAL A 87 -6.26 3.92 14.65
CA VAL A 87 -6.16 2.64 13.95
C VAL A 87 -5.66 2.81 12.53
N VAL A 88 -4.62 2.04 12.20
CA VAL A 88 -4.18 1.85 10.82
C VAL A 88 -4.87 0.61 10.25
N ARG A 89 -5.58 0.77 9.15
CA ARG A 89 -6.24 -0.33 8.44
C ARG A 89 -5.60 -0.53 7.07
N ALA A 90 -5.20 -1.75 6.79
CA ALA A 90 -4.65 -2.12 5.51
C ALA A 90 -5.29 -3.43 5.03
N GLY A 91 -6.10 -3.35 3.98
CA GLY A 91 -6.87 -4.50 3.50
C GLY A 91 -7.93 -4.97 4.50
N GLY A 92 -7.82 -6.23 4.94
CA GLY A 92 -8.74 -6.84 5.91
C GLY A 92 -8.28 -6.75 7.36
N ASN A 93 -7.06 -6.28 7.62
CA ASN A 93 -6.46 -6.22 8.95
C ASN A 93 -6.32 -4.79 9.44
N SER A 94 -6.21 -4.65 10.75
CA SER A 94 -6.00 -3.37 11.43
C SER A 94 -5.10 -3.56 12.65
N PHE A 95 -4.31 -2.54 12.96
CA PHE A 95 -3.50 -2.48 14.17
C PHE A 95 -3.63 -1.11 14.81
N ASP A 96 -3.39 -1.04 16.12
CA ASP A 96 -3.46 0.18 16.90
C ASP A 96 -2.19 1.02 16.67
N VAL A 97 -2.35 2.33 16.58
CA VAL A 97 -1.23 3.27 16.44
C VAL A 97 -0.28 3.22 17.64
N ARG A 98 -0.78 2.80 18.80
CA ARG A 98 -0.01 2.62 20.05
C ARG A 98 0.98 1.46 19.98
N GLU A 99 0.76 0.52 19.07
CA GLU A 99 1.69 -0.59 18.83
C GLU A 99 2.85 -0.21 17.91
N VAL A 100 2.92 1.04 17.45
CA VAL A 100 3.94 1.53 16.54
C VAL A 100 5.20 1.93 17.31
N ALA A 101 6.30 1.21 17.12
CA ALA A 101 7.60 1.55 17.66
C ALA A 101 8.38 2.49 16.75
N SER A 102 8.37 2.22 15.43
CA SER A 102 9.00 3.07 14.42
C SER A 102 8.38 2.88 13.05
N VAL A 103 8.54 3.88 12.19
CA VAL A 103 8.03 3.88 10.82
C VAL A 103 9.19 4.15 9.87
N GLU A 104 9.37 3.29 8.87
CA GLU A 104 10.42 3.38 7.86
C GLU A 104 9.82 3.35 6.47
N GLU A 105 10.21 4.32 5.63
CA GLU A 105 9.85 4.33 4.22
C GLU A 105 10.80 3.42 3.44
N LEU A 106 10.24 2.50 2.66
CA LEU A 106 11.03 1.62 1.82
C LEU A 106 10.87 1.99 0.35
N ASP A 107 11.99 2.23 -0.30
CA ASP A 107 12.08 2.38 -1.74
C ASP A 107 11.93 1.01 -2.46
N VAL A 108 11.97 1.03 -3.79
CA VAL A 108 11.77 -0.18 -4.62
C VAL A 108 12.73 -1.32 -4.28
N PRO A 109 14.07 -1.12 -4.17
CA PRO A 109 14.99 -2.19 -3.83
C PRO A 109 14.79 -2.71 -2.41
N ASN A 110 14.57 -1.85 -1.43
CA ASN A 110 14.38 -2.25 -0.04
C ASN A 110 13.02 -2.95 0.17
N THR A 111 11.96 -2.49 -0.49
CA THR A 111 10.66 -3.19 -0.51
C THR A 111 10.81 -4.62 -1.04
N ARG A 112 11.56 -4.82 -2.13
CA ARG A 112 11.79 -6.17 -2.67
C ARG A 112 12.56 -7.08 -1.73
N ARG A 113 13.53 -6.55 -1.01
CA ARG A 113 14.28 -7.31 0.00
C ARG A 113 13.39 -7.69 1.18
N ALA A 114 12.59 -6.74 1.67
CA ALA A 114 11.68 -6.95 2.79
C ALA A 114 10.55 -7.94 2.48
N ILE A 115 10.10 -8.02 1.21
CA ILE A 115 9.11 -9.03 0.78
C ILE A 115 9.76 -10.39 0.53
N GLY A 116 11.04 -10.39 0.18
CA GLY A 116 11.80 -11.59 -0.25
C GLY A 116 12.77 -12.10 0.81
N PRO A 117 14.09 -12.10 0.50
CA PRO A 117 15.09 -12.84 1.30
C PRO A 117 15.31 -12.27 2.72
N GLU A 118 15.01 -11.01 2.96
CA GLU A 118 15.14 -10.35 4.27
C GLU A 118 13.80 -10.25 5.02
N GLY A 119 12.72 -10.82 4.44
CA GLY A 119 11.39 -10.81 5.05
C GLY A 119 11.28 -11.81 6.18
N ASP A 120 10.68 -11.39 7.29
CA ASP A 120 10.34 -12.28 8.38
C ASP A 120 8.99 -12.98 8.08
N PRO A 121 8.92 -14.32 8.12
CA PRO A 121 7.68 -15.06 7.88
C PRO A 121 6.56 -14.75 8.89
N SER A 122 6.90 -14.30 10.10
CA SER A 122 5.95 -13.89 11.13
C SER A 122 5.45 -12.45 10.96
N ALA A 123 6.12 -11.66 10.10
CA ALA A 123 5.70 -10.30 9.82
C ALA A 123 4.41 -10.27 9.00
N TRP A 124 3.58 -9.28 9.29
CA TRP A 124 2.36 -9.10 8.52
C TRP A 124 2.61 -8.20 7.30
N ALA A 125 2.36 -8.73 6.10
CA ALA A 125 2.60 -8.03 4.85
C ALA A 125 1.31 -7.81 4.06
N PHE A 126 0.93 -6.54 3.88
CA PHE A 126 -0.12 -6.12 2.95
C PHE A 126 0.52 -5.50 1.72
N THR A 127 0.92 -6.37 0.78
CA THR A 127 1.62 -5.96 -0.43
C THR A 127 0.76 -6.12 -1.69
N ARG A 128 1.05 -5.29 -2.68
CA ARG A 128 0.42 -5.34 -4.00
C ARG A 128 1.50 -5.45 -5.09
N PRO A 129 1.41 -6.44 -6.01
CA PRO A 129 2.45 -6.68 -7.01
C PRO A 129 2.75 -5.49 -7.93
N TRP A 130 1.77 -4.59 -8.09
CA TRP A 130 1.90 -3.39 -8.94
C TRP A 130 2.31 -2.13 -8.18
N ILE A 131 2.57 -2.23 -6.87
CA ILE A 131 3.08 -1.14 -6.04
C ILE A 131 4.42 -1.57 -5.49
N HIS A 132 5.46 -0.84 -5.87
CA HIS A 132 6.84 -1.24 -5.63
C HIS A 132 7.47 -0.54 -4.44
N THR A 133 6.75 0.38 -3.81
CA THR A 133 7.15 1.10 -2.60
C THR A 133 6.27 0.69 -1.43
N SER A 134 6.80 0.75 -0.22
CA SER A 134 6.08 0.36 0.98
C SER A 134 6.52 1.17 2.19
N VAL A 135 5.74 1.06 3.25
CA VAL A 135 6.09 1.55 4.59
C VAL A 135 6.19 0.34 5.50
N LYS A 136 7.31 0.23 6.20
CA LYS A 136 7.55 -0.75 7.24
C LYS A 136 7.25 -0.10 8.58
N VAL A 137 6.29 -0.64 9.29
CA VAL A 137 5.90 -0.19 10.63
C VAL A 137 6.37 -1.26 11.62
N VAL A 138 7.36 -0.94 12.40
CA VAL A 138 7.87 -1.85 13.44
C VAL A 138 6.91 -1.82 14.61
N SER A 139 6.52 -3.01 15.07
CA SER A 139 5.62 -3.17 16.22
C SER A 139 6.40 -3.06 17.54
N THR A 140 5.72 -2.62 18.60
CA THR A 140 6.21 -2.73 19.98
C THR A 140 6.08 -4.17 20.51
N THR A 141 5.30 -5.00 19.83
CA THR A 141 5.10 -6.42 20.14
C THR A 141 5.89 -7.28 19.15
N ASP A 142 6.34 -8.46 19.61
CA ASP A 142 7.10 -9.39 18.77
C ASP A 142 6.21 -10.20 17.79
N ASP A 143 4.91 -10.13 17.93
CA ASP A 143 3.96 -10.89 17.10
C ASP A 143 2.75 -10.02 16.67
N PRO A 144 2.80 -9.50 15.45
CA PRO A 144 3.87 -9.56 14.44
C PRO A 144 5.01 -8.54 14.73
N PRO A 145 6.27 -8.84 14.36
CA PRO A 145 7.41 -7.95 14.61
C PRO A 145 7.34 -6.65 13.80
N TYR A 146 6.73 -6.68 12.62
CA TYR A 146 6.46 -5.49 11.83
C TYR A 146 5.29 -5.69 10.85
N PHE A 147 4.74 -4.57 10.40
CA PHE A 147 3.75 -4.50 9.33
C PHE A 147 4.40 -3.90 8.09
N LEU A 148 4.26 -4.56 6.94
CA LEU A 148 4.74 -4.07 5.66
C LEU A 148 3.56 -3.69 4.77
N ILE A 149 3.38 -2.41 4.49
CA ILE A 149 2.21 -1.87 3.81
C ILE A 149 2.63 -1.25 2.48
N SER A 150 2.16 -1.80 1.35
CA SER A 150 2.36 -1.16 0.05
C SER A 150 1.60 0.15 -0.05
N SER A 151 2.29 1.21 -0.49
CA SER A 151 1.71 2.52 -0.75
C SER A 151 2.36 3.15 -1.99
N ARG A 152 1.58 3.91 -2.76
CA ARG A 152 2.10 4.77 -3.85
C ARG A 152 2.63 6.10 -3.33
N ARG A 153 2.30 6.42 -2.08
CA ARG A 153 2.69 7.65 -1.39
C ARG A 153 3.28 7.31 -0.03
N PRO A 154 4.42 6.59 0.01
CA PRO A 154 4.97 6.10 1.25
C PRO A 154 5.27 7.22 2.25
N THR A 155 5.75 8.38 1.79
CA THR A 155 6.03 9.55 2.63
C THR A 155 4.77 10.09 3.30
N GLU A 156 3.66 10.21 2.57
CA GLU A 156 2.40 10.70 3.14
C GLU A 156 1.82 9.69 4.15
N LEU A 157 1.91 8.39 3.83
CA LEU A 157 1.45 7.33 4.73
C LEU A 157 2.29 7.27 6.01
N ALA A 158 3.61 7.31 5.88
CA ALA A 158 4.53 7.30 7.03
C ALA A 158 4.27 8.52 7.93
N ALA A 159 4.17 9.72 7.35
CA ALA A 159 3.86 10.94 8.10
C ALA A 159 2.50 10.86 8.82
N ALA A 160 1.48 10.28 8.19
CA ALA A 160 0.16 10.12 8.81
C ALA A 160 0.19 9.13 9.99
N ILE A 161 0.97 8.03 9.88
CA ILE A 161 1.11 7.06 10.97
C ILE A 161 1.88 7.68 12.15
N VAL A 162 2.99 8.38 11.87
CA VAL A 162 3.79 9.06 12.90
C VAL A 162 2.97 10.11 13.63
N ALA A 163 2.24 10.96 12.89
CA ALA A 163 1.40 11.99 13.51
C ALA A 163 0.27 11.40 14.37
N ALA A 164 -0.32 10.28 13.94
CA ALA A 164 -1.32 9.59 14.74
C ALA A 164 -0.70 8.97 16.01
N ALA A 165 0.53 8.42 15.94
CA ALA A 165 1.23 7.87 17.09
C ALA A 165 1.65 8.96 18.10
N GLU A 166 2.14 10.10 17.62
CA GLU A 166 2.50 11.24 18.46
C GLU A 166 1.30 11.82 19.21
N ALA A 167 0.13 11.92 18.54
CA ALA A 167 -1.11 12.41 19.17
C ALA A 167 -1.60 11.56 20.35
N HIS A 168 -1.12 10.31 20.47
CA HIS A 168 -1.50 9.39 21.55
C HIS A 168 -0.41 9.18 22.60
N SER A 169 0.73 9.82 22.42
CA SER A 169 1.85 9.76 23.38
C SER A 169 1.80 10.89 24.43
N ASP A 170 0.92 11.89 24.21
CA ASP A 170 0.66 13.00 25.10
C ASP A 170 -0.54 12.72 26.01
#